data_941c0ce1439e4eb0e154c6a4984ff8dc
#
_entry.id   941c0ce1439e4eb0e154c6a4984ff8dc
#
_cell.length_a   1.000
_cell.length_b   1.000
_cell.length_c   1.000
_cell.angle_alpha   90.00
_cell.angle_beta   90.00
_cell.angle_gamma   90.00
#
_symmetry.space_group_name_H-M   'P 1'
#
loop_
_entity.id
_entity.type
_entity.pdbx_description
1 polymer ?
#
loop_
_entity_poly.entity_id
_entity_poly.type
_entity_poly.pdbx_seq_one_letter_code
_entity_poly.pdbx_strand_id
1 'polypeptide(L)'
;MVYFTKFYKDKANVAYMVLGYPNLKISEEFLKRLDESSIDVLELGIAYSDPIADGEIIANAAKIALEQGADIHKIFELLAKIKTKKALVFMVYYNLIFSYGLENFVKKAKALGISALIVPELSYEESKPLYKECQKYDIALITLVSITTPKERVKELVKNAKGFIYLLASVGITGGQSADNKLLQEKIQEIRSFTQLPIYVGFGVKNNTDVRNMRKLADGVIVGTNIVKLFASNDVNQILKGVEEIFEK
;
A
#
# COMPACT_ATOMS: atom_id res chain seq x y z
N MET A 1 -2.26 8.37 21.26
CA MET A 1 -1.93 9.15 20.07
C MET A 1 -0.52 8.84 19.51
N VAL A 2 0.01 7.62 19.73
CA VAL A 2 1.42 7.27 19.45
C VAL A 2 1.58 6.25 18.31
N TYR A 3 0.50 5.73 17.72
CA TYR A 3 0.55 4.49 16.94
C TYR A 3 0.79 4.66 15.44
N PHE A 4 0.64 5.88 14.89
CA PHE A 4 0.86 6.12 13.45
C PHE A 4 2.16 6.87 13.16
N THR A 5 3.04 7.02 14.16
CA THR A 5 4.35 7.68 13.98
C THR A 5 5.24 6.99 12.94
N LYS A 6 5.02 5.69 12.69
CA LYS A 6 5.71 4.95 11.63
C LYS A 6 5.49 5.53 10.22
N PHE A 7 4.38 6.26 10.02
CA PHE A 7 4.06 6.90 8.74
C PHE A 7 4.57 8.35 8.63
N TYR A 8 5.00 8.96 9.73
CA TYR A 8 5.52 10.34 9.74
C TYR A 8 7.01 10.37 9.41
N LYS A 9 7.38 9.83 8.25
CA LYS A 9 8.73 9.86 7.75
C LYS A 9 8.81 10.83 6.58
N ASP A 10 9.78 11.72 6.60
CA ASP A 10 10.02 12.62 5.47
C ASP A 10 10.56 11.81 4.29
N LYS A 11 9.91 11.98 3.13
CA LYS A 11 10.27 11.32 1.88
C LYS A 11 10.24 9.78 1.97
N ALA A 12 9.17 9.25 2.54
CA ALA A 12 9.00 7.81 2.73
C ALA A 12 9.06 7.03 1.42
N ASN A 13 9.76 5.90 1.46
CA ASN A 13 9.79 4.89 0.41
C ASN A 13 8.71 3.86 0.67
N VAL A 14 7.67 3.85 -0.15
CA VAL A 14 6.57 2.90 -0.02
C VAL A 14 6.62 1.92 -1.19
N ALA A 15 6.73 0.63 -0.88
CA ALA A 15 6.75 -0.42 -1.88
C ALA A 15 5.51 -1.30 -1.74
N TYR A 16 5.03 -1.83 -2.86
CA TYR A 16 3.95 -2.81 -2.89
C TYR A 16 4.45 -4.16 -3.39
N MET A 17 4.06 -5.24 -2.74
CA MET A 17 4.28 -6.60 -3.20
C MET A 17 3.00 -7.43 -3.14
N VAL A 18 2.89 -8.45 -3.99
CA VAL A 18 1.85 -9.48 -3.89
C VAL A 18 2.39 -10.64 -3.04
N LEU A 19 1.75 -10.90 -1.90
CA LEU A 19 2.12 -12.01 -1.03
C LEU A 19 1.87 -13.36 -1.73
N GLY A 20 2.89 -14.21 -1.71
CA GLY A 20 2.85 -15.49 -2.40
C GLY A 20 3.34 -15.46 -3.86
N TYR A 21 3.68 -14.27 -4.40
CA TYR A 21 4.30 -14.17 -5.72
C TYR A 21 5.83 -14.05 -5.62
N PRO A 22 6.62 -14.74 -6.44
CA PRO A 22 6.21 -15.83 -7.35
C PRO A 22 5.86 -17.12 -6.60
N ASN A 23 6.20 -17.21 -5.31
CA ASN A 23 5.82 -18.28 -4.39
C ASN A 23 5.97 -17.82 -2.93
N LEU A 24 5.39 -18.57 -1.99
CA LEU A 24 5.41 -18.23 -0.56
C LEU A 24 6.83 -18.19 0.03
N LYS A 25 7.75 -19.02 -0.47
CA LYS A 25 9.14 -19.09 0.01
C LYS A 25 9.87 -17.77 -0.24
N ILE A 26 9.80 -17.24 -1.45
CA ILE A 26 10.42 -15.95 -1.81
C ILE A 26 9.80 -14.80 -1.02
N SER A 27 8.46 -14.80 -0.85
CA SER A 27 7.79 -13.80 -0.03
C SER A 27 8.28 -13.85 1.43
N GLU A 28 8.39 -15.04 2.03
CA GLU A 28 8.89 -15.21 3.40
C GLU A 28 10.36 -14.76 3.53
N GLU A 29 11.20 -15.15 2.58
CA GLU A 29 12.64 -14.84 2.57
C GLU A 29 12.88 -13.32 2.42
N PHE A 30 12.17 -12.66 1.51
CA PHE A 30 12.23 -11.21 1.35
C PHE A 30 11.76 -10.48 2.62
N LEU A 31 10.63 -10.87 3.20
CA LEU A 31 10.09 -10.25 4.40
C LEU A 31 11.01 -10.41 5.61
N LYS A 32 11.72 -11.52 5.76
CA LYS A 32 12.73 -11.73 6.81
C LYS A 32 13.92 -10.77 6.67
N ARG A 33 14.20 -10.32 5.47
CA ARG A 33 15.30 -9.41 5.13
C ARG A 33 14.83 -7.98 4.85
N LEU A 34 13.56 -7.67 5.10
CA LEU A 34 12.98 -6.36 4.80
C LEU A 34 13.73 -5.20 5.46
N ASP A 35 14.25 -5.41 6.67
CA ASP A 35 15.00 -4.37 7.41
C ASP A 35 16.33 -4.00 6.74
N GLU A 36 16.85 -4.82 5.80
CA GLU A 36 18.04 -4.52 5.00
C GLU A 36 17.75 -3.52 3.87
N SER A 37 16.47 -3.32 3.50
CA SER A 37 16.08 -2.46 2.38
C SER A 37 15.84 -1.00 2.78
N SER A 38 15.87 -0.11 1.78
CA SER A 38 15.49 1.30 1.90
C SER A 38 13.97 1.55 2.01
N ILE A 39 13.14 0.50 1.97
CA ILE A 39 11.70 0.60 2.16
C ILE A 39 11.38 1.09 3.57
N ASP A 40 10.46 2.04 3.71
CA ASP A 40 9.95 2.54 4.98
C ASP A 40 8.58 1.94 5.31
N VAL A 41 7.73 1.80 4.30
CA VAL A 41 6.39 1.23 4.39
C VAL A 41 6.24 0.16 3.31
N LEU A 42 5.84 -1.05 3.70
CA LEU A 42 5.56 -2.12 2.75
C LEU A 42 4.07 -2.43 2.69
N GLU A 43 3.48 -2.22 1.53
CA GLU A 43 2.12 -2.62 1.22
C GLU A 43 2.11 -4.09 0.79
N LEU A 44 1.37 -4.88 1.51
CA LEU A 44 1.24 -6.32 1.38
C LEU A 44 -0.09 -6.64 0.69
N GLY A 45 -0.06 -6.89 -0.61
CA GLY A 45 -1.22 -7.31 -1.38
C GLY A 45 -1.62 -8.75 -1.06
N ILE A 46 -2.85 -8.95 -0.60
CA ILE A 46 -3.44 -10.28 -0.46
C ILE A 46 -4.11 -10.63 -1.78
N ALA A 47 -3.66 -11.69 -2.43
CA ALA A 47 -4.16 -12.10 -3.73
C ALA A 47 -5.67 -12.40 -3.71
N TYR A 48 -6.38 -11.90 -4.72
CA TYR A 48 -7.82 -12.05 -4.89
C TYR A 48 -8.15 -12.43 -6.34
N SER A 49 -9.23 -13.20 -6.55
CA SER A 49 -9.61 -13.72 -7.87
C SER A 49 -10.11 -12.63 -8.82
N ASP A 50 -10.71 -11.55 -8.27
CA ASP A 50 -11.38 -10.51 -9.05
C ASP A 50 -10.80 -9.12 -8.73
N PRO A 51 -9.51 -8.85 -9.07
CA PRO A 51 -8.77 -7.68 -8.62
C PRO A 51 -9.08 -6.44 -9.47
N ILE A 52 -10.26 -5.86 -9.31
CA ILE A 52 -10.81 -4.77 -10.15
C ILE A 52 -10.00 -3.47 -10.12
N ALA A 53 -9.17 -3.25 -9.10
CA ALA A 53 -8.32 -2.07 -8.98
C ALA A 53 -6.91 -2.29 -9.54
N ASP A 54 -6.54 -3.53 -9.87
CA ASP A 54 -5.17 -3.89 -10.25
C ASP A 54 -4.97 -3.85 -11.77
N GLY A 55 -3.81 -3.34 -12.18
CA GLY A 55 -3.35 -3.47 -13.57
C GLY A 55 -2.84 -4.88 -13.87
N GLU A 56 -2.69 -5.19 -15.16
CA GLU A 56 -2.38 -6.52 -15.70
C GLU A 56 -1.22 -7.23 -14.97
N ILE A 57 -0.14 -6.53 -14.67
CA ILE A 57 1.05 -7.12 -14.03
C ILE A 57 0.74 -7.57 -12.59
N ILE A 58 0.04 -6.75 -11.83
CA ILE A 58 -0.33 -7.06 -10.44
C ILE A 58 -1.39 -8.17 -10.44
N ALA A 59 -2.39 -8.08 -11.30
CA ALA A 59 -3.43 -9.09 -11.45
C ALA A 59 -2.84 -10.47 -11.83
N ASN A 60 -1.86 -10.49 -12.75
CA ASN A 60 -1.17 -11.72 -13.11
C ASN A 60 -0.33 -12.29 -11.95
N ALA A 61 0.35 -11.43 -11.18
CA ALA A 61 1.08 -11.85 -9.99
C ALA A 61 0.14 -12.43 -8.92
N ALA A 62 -1.04 -11.81 -8.71
CA ALA A 62 -2.06 -12.32 -7.82
C ALA A 62 -2.59 -13.69 -8.27
N LYS A 63 -2.85 -13.87 -9.59
CA LYS A 63 -3.25 -15.15 -10.16
C LYS A 63 -2.22 -16.24 -9.89
N ILE A 64 -0.94 -15.98 -10.16
CA ILE A 64 0.15 -16.93 -9.90
C ILE A 64 0.22 -17.27 -8.41
N ALA A 65 0.11 -16.27 -7.52
CA ALA A 65 0.11 -16.51 -6.07
C ALA A 65 -1.04 -17.44 -5.64
N LEU A 66 -2.25 -17.24 -6.16
CA LEU A 66 -3.40 -18.12 -5.89
C LEU A 66 -3.18 -19.55 -6.42
N GLU A 67 -2.65 -19.68 -7.65
CA GLU A 67 -2.31 -20.99 -8.24
C GLU A 67 -1.24 -21.74 -7.42
N GLN A 68 -0.33 -21.01 -6.75
CA GLN A 68 0.63 -21.56 -5.80
C GLN A 68 0.03 -21.79 -4.40
N GLY A 69 -1.28 -21.57 -4.26
CA GLY A 69 -2.03 -21.82 -3.04
C GLY A 69 -1.80 -20.79 -1.92
N ALA A 70 -1.47 -19.55 -2.27
CA ALA A 70 -1.33 -18.44 -1.32
C ALA A 70 -2.71 -17.92 -0.90
N ASP A 71 -3.43 -18.68 -0.09
CA ASP A 71 -4.66 -18.24 0.55
C ASP A 71 -4.39 -17.38 1.81
N ILE A 72 -5.45 -16.76 2.32
CA ILE A 72 -5.36 -15.86 3.47
C ILE A 72 -4.80 -16.54 4.73
N HIS A 73 -5.05 -17.82 4.95
CA HIS A 73 -4.58 -18.55 6.12
C HIS A 73 -3.07 -18.76 6.06
N LYS A 74 -2.57 -19.22 4.91
CA LYS A 74 -1.12 -19.39 4.67
C LYS A 74 -0.37 -18.06 4.73
N ILE A 75 -0.99 -16.97 4.22
CA ILE A 75 -0.43 -15.62 4.36
C ILE A 75 -0.32 -15.23 5.84
N PHE A 76 -1.32 -15.49 6.65
CA PHE A 76 -1.28 -15.20 8.07
C PHE A 76 -0.25 -16.07 8.82
N GLU A 77 -0.11 -17.34 8.46
CA GLU A 77 0.93 -18.22 8.99
C GLU A 77 2.35 -17.74 8.63
N LEU A 78 2.52 -17.29 7.39
CA LEU A 78 3.78 -16.70 6.94
C LEU A 78 4.11 -15.44 7.75
N LEU A 79 3.18 -14.50 7.85
CA LEU A 79 3.40 -13.22 8.53
C LEU A 79 3.62 -13.38 10.04
N ALA A 80 3.08 -14.42 10.67
CA ALA A 80 3.33 -14.71 12.09
C ALA A 80 4.82 -15.00 12.41
N LYS A 81 5.61 -15.36 11.39
CA LYS A 81 7.06 -15.61 11.52
C LYS A 81 7.91 -14.36 11.27
N ILE A 82 7.30 -13.27 10.80
CA ILE A 82 8.01 -12.06 10.39
C ILE A 82 8.13 -11.07 11.55
N LYS A 83 9.33 -10.56 11.73
CA LYS A 83 9.62 -9.45 12.66
C LYS A 83 10.35 -8.37 11.89
N THR A 84 9.81 -7.17 11.87
CA THR A 84 10.43 -6.03 11.17
C THR A 84 10.13 -4.72 11.92
N LYS A 85 11.04 -3.76 11.78
CA LYS A 85 10.86 -2.38 12.25
C LYS A 85 10.06 -1.52 11.26
N LYS A 86 9.90 -2.00 10.03
CA LYS A 86 9.20 -1.28 8.96
C LYS A 86 7.69 -1.28 9.21
N ALA A 87 6.99 -0.30 8.65
CA ALA A 87 5.54 -0.28 8.68
C ALA A 87 4.97 -1.28 7.66
N LEU A 88 4.11 -2.17 8.12
CA LEU A 88 3.38 -3.10 7.25
C LEU A 88 1.94 -2.64 7.09
N VAL A 89 1.46 -2.61 5.87
CA VAL A 89 0.11 -2.20 5.48
C VAL A 89 -0.51 -3.30 4.62
N PHE A 90 -1.71 -3.77 4.93
CA PHE A 90 -2.42 -4.64 4.00
C PHE A 90 -3.10 -3.83 2.90
N MET A 91 -2.89 -4.26 1.65
CA MET A 91 -3.78 -3.92 0.55
C MET A 91 -4.65 -5.15 0.26
N VAL A 92 -5.94 -5.04 0.49
CA VAL A 92 -6.85 -6.18 0.51
C VAL A 92 -8.23 -5.79 0.02
N TYR A 93 -8.87 -6.63 -0.78
CA TYR A 93 -10.23 -6.45 -1.26
C TYR A 93 -11.25 -6.73 -0.16
N TYR A 94 -12.28 -5.91 -0.08
CA TYR A 94 -13.27 -5.93 1.01
C TYR A 94 -13.95 -7.29 1.17
N ASN A 95 -14.21 -7.98 0.07
CA ASN A 95 -14.85 -9.30 0.11
C ASN A 95 -14.03 -10.33 0.92
N LEU A 96 -12.69 -10.28 0.88
CA LEU A 96 -11.84 -11.14 1.72
C LEU A 96 -12.01 -10.80 3.20
N ILE A 97 -12.05 -9.52 3.54
CA ILE A 97 -12.28 -9.06 4.92
C ILE A 97 -13.67 -9.48 5.40
N PHE A 98 -14.68 -9.27 4.55
CA PHE A 98 -16.07 -9.60 4.85
C PHE A 98 -16.27 -11.10 5.10
N SER A 99 -15.71 -11.93 4.21
CA SER A 99 -15.79 -13.39 4.32
C SER A 99 -15.05 -13.94 5.55
N TYR A 100 -13.94 -13.29 5.95
CA TYR A 100 -13.21 -13.66 7.18
C TYR A 100 -13.92 -13.18 8.46
N GLY A 101 -14.79 -12.18 8.33
CA GLY A 101 -15.43 -11.43 9.42
C GLY A 101 -14.60 -10.21 9.83
N LEU A 102 -15.22 -9.02 9.78
CA LEU A 102 -14.54 -7.73 9.95
C LEU A 102 -13.69 -7.67 11.22
N GLU A 103 -14.29 -7.98 12.37
CA GLU A 103 -13.59 -7.95 13.65
C GLU A 103 -12.43 -8.95 13.71
N ASN A 104 -12.67 -10.19 13.28
CA ASN A 104 -11.66 -11.25 13.29
C ASN A 104 -10.47 -10.90 12.40
N PHE A 105 -10.73 -10.34 11.21
CA PHE A 105 -9.69 -9.91 10.28
C PHE A 105 -8.83 -8.79 10.88
N VAL A 106 -9.46 -7.73 11.39
CA VAL A 106 -8.75 -6.56 11.95
C VAL A 106 -7.95 -6.96 13.18
N LYS A 107 -8.52 -7.77 14.08
CA LYS A 107 -7.84 -8.34 15.25
C LYS A 107 -6.63 -9.18 14.84
N LYS A 108 -6.78 -10.03 13.82
CA LYS A 108 -5.68 -10.86 13.30
C LYS A 108 -4.60 -10.01 12.65
N ALA A 109 -4.97 -9.03 11.83
CA ALA A 109 -4.03 -8.08 11.23
C ALA A 109 -3.19 -7.37 12.28
N LYS A 110 -3.84 -6.87 13.36
CA LYS A 110 -3.12 -6.25 14.49
C LYS A 110 -2.12 -7.18 15.15
N ALA A 111 -2.53 -8.42 15.42
CA ALA A 111 -1.65 -9.44 16.02
C ALA A 111 -0.44 -9.78 15.15
N LEU A 112 -0.55 -9.60 13.82
CA LEU A 112 0.51 -9.79 12.83
C LEU A 112 1.39 -8.54 12.64
N GLY A 113 1.16 -7.46 13.40
CA GLY A 113 1.96 -6.24 13.32
C GLY A 113 1.54 -5.30 12.17
N ILE A 114 0.40 -5.54 11.54
CA ILE A 114 -0.13 -4.65 10.50
C ILE A 114 -0.56 -3.33 11.14
N SER A 115 -0.14 -2.22 10.54
CA SER A 115 -0.39 -0.87 11.03
C SER A 115 -1.58 -0.19 10.35
N ALA A 116 -1.90 -0.60 9.13
CA ALA A 116 -2.99 0.00 8.34
C ALA A 116 -3.59 -0.98 7.33
N LEU A 117 -4.79 -0.66 6.85
CA LEU A 117 -5.48 -1.32 5.75
C LEU A 117 -5.72 -0.33 4.61
N ILE A 118 -5.50 -0.77 3.38
CA ILE A 118 -5.94 -0.13 2.14
C ILE A 118 -6.97 -1.06 1.52
N VAL A 119 -8.18 -0.56 1.27
CA VAL A 119 -9.28 -1.31 0.65
C VAL A 119 -9.75 -0.52 -0.56
N PRO A 120 -9.19 -0.80 -1.75
CA PRO A 120 -9.23 0.12 -2.89
C PRO A 120 -10.63 0.35 -3.47
N GLU A 121 -11.51 -0.63 -3.37
CA GLU A 121 -12.87 -0.58 -3.91
C GLU A 121 -13.93 -0.14 -2.88
N LEU A 122 -13.57 -0.01 -1.61
CA LEU A 122 -14.52 0.33 -0.56
C LEU A 122 -14.74 1.84 -0.46
N SER A 123 -15.96 2.29 -0.76
CA SER A 123 -16.31 3.71 -0.65
C SER A 123 -16.25 4.22 0.80
N TYR A 124 -16.04 5.52 0.96
CA TYR A 124 -16.03 6.17 2.27
C TYR A 124 -17.31 5.89 3.07
N GLU A 125 -18.45 5.93 2.39
CA GLU A 125 -19.77 5.71 2.99
C GLU A 125 -19.93 4.29 3.53
N GLU A 126 -19.52 3.30 2.73
CA GLU A 126 -19.60 1.88 3.06
C GLU A 126 -18.48 1.42 4.01
N SER A 127 -17.44 2.20 4.15
CA SER A 127 -16.30 1.85 5.01
C SER A 127 -16.59 1.93 6.52
N LYS A 128 -17.69 2.55 6.93
CA LYS A 128 -18.03 2.83 8.34
C LYS A 128 -17.98 1.62 9.27
N PRO A 129 -18.50 0.43 8.90
CA PRO A 129 -18.42 -0.77 9.74
C PRO A 129 -16.96 -1.20 9.95
N LEU A 130 -16.16 -1.28 8.87
CA LEU A 130 -14.74 -1.63 8.93
C LEU A 130 -13.94 -0.58 9.71
N TYR A 131 -14.23 0.71 9.50
CA TYR A 131 -13.57 1.81 10.21
C TYR A 131 -13.74 1.69 11.73
N LYS A 132 -14.93 1.31 12.22
CA LYS A 132 -15.17 1.07 13.67
C LYS A 132 -14.26 -0.02 14.22
N GLU A 133 -14.13 -1.13 13.51
CA GLU A 133 -13.25 -2.23 13.93
C GLU A 133 -11.78 -1.80 13.87
N CYS A 134 -11.37 -1.08 12.83
CA CYS A 134 -10.02 -0.52 12.73
C CYS A 134 -9.69 0.42 13.90
N GLN A 135 -10.64 1.27 14.31
CA GLN A 135 -10.47 2.14 15.49
C GLN A 135 -10.30 1.35 16.78
N LYS A 136 -11.10 0.29 16.99
CA LYS A 136 -11.07 -0.57 18.19
C LYS A 136 -9.71 -1.24 18.39
N TYR A 137 -9.08 -1.66 17.29
CA TYR A 137 -7.79 -2.35 17.31
C TYR A 137 -6.60 -1.45 16.94
N ASP A 138 -6.81 -0.14 16.82
CA ASP A 138 -5.76 0.83 16.52
C ASP A 138 -5.00 0.47 15.22
N ILE A 139 -5.76 0.24 14.15
CA ILE A 139 -5.32 0.11 12.77
C ILE A 139 -5.83 1.32 11.99
N ALA A 140 -5.02 1.92 11.14
CA ALA A 140 -5.49 2.96 10.24
C ALA A 140 -6.24 2.35 9.06
N LEU A 141 -7.42 2.85 8.72
CA LEU A 141 -8.02 2.64 7.41
C LEU A 141 -7.58 3.81 6.53
N ILE A 142 -6.72 3.52 5.56
CA ILE A 142 -6.09 4.55 4.71
C ILE A 142 -7.12 5.18 3.79
N THR A 143 -7.08 6.50 3.73
CA THR A 143 -7.95 7.28 2.86
C THR A 143 -7.32 7.45 1.49
N LEU A 144 -8.04 7.01 0.45
CA LEU A 144 -7.64 7.22 -0.94
C LEU A 144 -8.28 8.49 -1.49
N VAL A 145 -7.46 9.31 -2.14
CA VAL A 145 -7.89 10.53 -2.82
C VAL A 145 -7.36 10.47 -4.25
N SER A 146 -8.21 10.66 -5.25
CA SER A 146 -7.79 10.79 -6.64
C SER A 146 -7.47 12.24 -6.97
N ILE A 147 -6.60 12.43 -7.96
CA ILE A 147 -6.30 13.77 -8.49
C ILE A 147 -7.56 14.48 -9.01
N THR A 148 -8.56 13.71 -9.42
CA THR A 148 -9.86 14.23 -9.91
C THR A 148 -10.91 14.44 -8.81
N THR A 149 -10.60 14.08 -7.55
CA THR A 149 -11.55 14.22 -6.44
C THR A 149 -11.89 15.71 -6.22
N PRO A 150 -13.18 16.12 -6.24
CA PRO A 150 -13.56 17.51 -6.00
C PRO A 150 -13.16 17.99 -4.60
N LYS A 151 -12.85 19.27 -4.46
CA LYS A 151 -12.34 19.89 -3.22
C LYS A 151 -13.21 19.61 -1.99
N GLU A 152 -14.53 19.76 -2.12
CA GLU A 152 -15.45 19.50 -1.00
C GLU A 152 -15.43 18.01 -0.59
N ARG A 153 -15.26 17.12 -1.56
CA ARG A 153 -15.11 15.68 -1.29
C ARG A 153 -13.78 15.38 -0.61
N VAL A 154 -12.69 16.03 -1.01
CA VAL A 154 -11.39 15.90 -0.32
C VAL A 154 -11.54 16.27 1.15
N LYS A 155 -12.16 17.43 1.45
CA LYS A 155 -12.40 17.90 2.82
C LYS A 155 -13.18 16.88 3.65
N GLU A 156 -14.20 16.25 3.07
CA GLU A 156 -14.99 15.21 3.73
C GLU A 156 -14.15 13.97 4.03
N LEU A 157 -13.43 13.44 3.01
CA LEU A 157 -12.64 12.24 3.10
C LEU A 157 -11.54 12.33 4.16
N VAL A 158 -10.84 13.46 4.23
CA VAL A 158 -9.68 13.60 5.14
C VAL A 158 -10.07 13.97 6.57
N LYS A 159 -11.32 14.31 6.84
CA LYS A 159 -11.79 14.75 8.16
C LYS A 159 -11.48 13.76 9.28
N ASN A 160 -11.65 12.47 9.02
CA ASN A 160 -11.43 11.40 9.98
C ASN A 160 -10.29 10.48 9.57
N ALA A 161 -9.50 10.87 8.58
CA ALA A 161 -8.39 10.06 8.08
C ALA A 161 -7.33 9.81 9.16
N LYS A 162 -6.65 8.67 9.04
CA LYS A 162 -5.54 8.27 9.92
C LYS A 162 -4.42 7.65 9.08
N GLY A 163 -3.22 7.61 9.65
CA GLY A 163 -2.05 7.06 8.97
C GLY A 163 -1.50 8.05 7.95
N PHE A 164 -1.81 7.88 6.70
CA PHE A 164 -1.43 8.78 5.59
C PHE A 164 -2.58 8.93 4.59
N ILE A 165 -2.47 9.93 3.72
CA ILE A 165 -3.37 10.07 2.56
C ILE A 165 -2.70 9.41 1.36
N TYR A 166 -3.35 8.43 0.76
CA TYR A 166 -2.92 7.83 -0.50
C TYR A 166 -3.47 8.65 -1.65
N LEU A 167 -2.61 9.43 -2.31
CA LEU A 167 -2.99 10.22 -3.47
C LEU A 167 -2.72 9.44 -4.76
N LEU A 168 -3.80 9.12 -5.47
CA LEU A 168 -3.77 8.47 -6.77
C LEU A 168 -3.49 9.52 -7.86
N ALA A 169 -2.27 9.52 -8.40
CA ALA A 169 -1.81 10.51 -9.38
C ALA A 169 -2.15 10.15 -10.83
N SER A 170 -2.99 9.15 -11.07
CA SER A 170 -3.47 8.81 -12.42
C SER A 170 -4.99 8.61 -12.46
N VAL A 171 -5.55 8.74 -13.64
CA VAL A 171 -6.95 8.40 -13.91
C VAL A 171 -6.99 6.99 -14.49
N GLY A 172 -7.67 6.07 -13.82
CA GLY A 172 -7.80 4.67 -14.22
C GLY A 172 -7.10 3.66 -13.32
N ILE A 173 -6.85 2.46 -13.86
CA ILE A 173 -6.19 1.35 -13.14
C ILE A 173 -4.68 1.55 -13.06
N THR A 174 -4.03 0.79 -12.19
CA THR A 174 -2.56 0.75 -11.99
C THR A 174 -1.81 0.62 -13.33
N GLY A 175 -0.91 1.58 -13.62
CA GLY A 175 -0.16 1.62 -14.88
C GLY A 175 -0.69 2.63 -15.92
N GLY A 176 -1.77 3.39 -15.60
CA GLY A 176 -2.32 4.46 -16.45
C GLY A 176 -1.37 5.67 -16.64
N GLN A 177 -1.82 6.68 -17.39
CA GLN A 177 -1.05 7.92 -17.60
C GLN A 177 -0.91 8.70 -16.30
N SER A 178 0.31 9.16 -16.00
CA SER A 178 0.58 10.04 -14.85
C SER A 178 -0.02 11.43 -15.09
N ALA A 179 -0.48 12.06 -14.01
CA ALA A 179 -0.95 13.43 -14.04
C ALA A 179 0.20 14.41 -14.35
N ASP A 180 -0.14 15.58 -14.91
CA ASP A 180 0.78 16.71 -15.00
C ASP A 180 1.26 17.10 -13.59
N ASN A 181 2.55 17.35 -13.44
CA ASN A 181 3.17 17.75 -12.18
C ASN A 181 2.51 18.97 -11.54
N LYS A 182 2.01 19.91 -12.35
CA LYS A 182 1.29 21.10 -11.86
C LYS A 182 -0.01 20.71 -11.19
N LEU A 183 -0.81 19.86 -11.85
CA LEU A 183 -2.10 19.40 -11.32
C LEU A 183 -1.89 18.57 -10.03
N LEU A 184 -0.83 17.75 -10.00
CA LEU A 184 -0.46 16.99 -8.81
C LEU A 184 -0.08 17.91 -7.65
N GLN A 185 0.72 18.94 -7.91
CA GLN A 185 1.13 19.92 -6.90
C GLN A 185 -0.07 20.70 -6.35
N GLU A 186 -0.98 21.14 -7.21
CA GLU A 186 -2.22 21.82 -6.82
C GLU A 186 -3.08 20.93 -5.91
N LYS A 187 -3.22 19.64 -6.26
CA LYS A 187 -3.99 18.67 -5.46
C LYS A 187 -3.33 18.41 -4.09
N ILE A 188 -2.02 18.29 -4.04
CA ILE A 188 -1.28 18.12 -2.77
C ILE A 188 -1.51 19.36 -1.87
N GLN A 189 -1.41 20.57 -2.41
CA GLN A 189 -1.66 21.79 -1.65
C GLN A 189 -3.10 21.87 -1.15
N GLU A 190 -4.06 21.46 -1.98
CA GLU A 190 -5.47 21.38 -1.61
C GLU A 190 -5.67 20.41 -0.43
N ILE A 191 -5.12 19.19 -0.49
CA ILE A 191 -5.21 18.21 0.60
C ILE A 191 -4.57 18.76 1.88
N ARG A 192 -3.38 19.38 1.77
CA ARG A 192 -2.66 19.98 2.91
C ARG A 192 -3.45 21.09 3.59
N SER A 193 -4.36 21.78 2.88
CA SER A 193 -5.23 22.78 3.49
C SER A 193 -6.25 22.21 4.47
N PHE A 194 -6.49 20.90 4.44
CA PHE A 194 -7.48 20.20 5.27
C PHE A 194 -6.90 19.21 6.28
N THR A 195 -5.64 18.78 6.12
CA THR A 195 -5.02 17.80 7.01
C THR A 195 -3.51 17.98 7.12
N GLN A 196 -2.96 17.56 8.28
CA GLN A 196 -1.51 17.47 8.54
C GLN A 196 -0.96 16.06 8.33
N LEU A 197 -1.79 15.11 7.89
CA LEU A 197 -1.33 13.76 7.61
C LEU A 197 -0.34 13.77 6.43
N PRO A 198 0.67 12.87 6.44
CA PRO A 198 1.56 12.74 5.30
C PRO A 198 0.79 12.30 4.06
N ILE A 199 1.20 12.83 2.91
CA ILE A 199 0.59 12.52 1.60
C ILE A 199 1.59 11.66 0.84
N TYR A 200 1.20 10.43 0.55
CA TYR A 200 1.98 9.49 -0.26
C TYR A 200 1.35 9.36 -1.64
N VAL A 201 2.18 9.59 -2.65
CA VAL A 201 1.72 9.59 -4.04
C VAL A 201 2.03 8.26 -4.69
N GLY A 202 0.99 7.62 -5.20
CA GLY A 202 1.06 6.41 -5.98
C GLY A 202 0.68 6.62 -7.44
N PHE A 203 1.14 5.76 -8.31
CA PHE A 203 0.94 5.71 -9.75
C PHE A 203 1.97 6.44 -10.62
N GLY A 204 2.32 5.77 -11.71
CA GLY A 204 3.16 6.33 -12.77
C GLY A 204 4.66 6.33 -12.48
N VAL A 205 5.10 5.87 -11.32
CA VAL A 205 6.52 5.81 -10.95
C VAL A 205 7.17 4.60 -11.63
N LYS A 206 8.05 4.87 -12.59
CA LYS A 206 8.69 3.83 -13.41
C LYS A 206 10.16 3.59 -13.05
N ASN A 207 10.83 4.59 -12.48
CA ASN A 207 12.27 4.56 -12.23
C ASN A 207 12.66 5.53 -11.11
N ASN A 208 13.93 5.54 -10.76
CA ASN A 208 14.52 6.42 -9.76
C ASN A 208 14.30 7.92 -10.05
N THR A 209 14.35 8.35 -11.32
CA THR A 209 14.11 9.75 -11.69
C THR A 209 12.68 10.18 -11.31
N ASP A 210 11.70 9.33 -11.53
CA ASP A 210 10.31 9.59 -11.14
C ASP A 210 10.19 9.68 -9.62
N VAL A 211 10.85 8.78 -8.88
CA VAL A 211 10.90 8.81 -7.40
C VAL A 211 11.48 10.14 -6.91
N ARG A 212 12.62 10.57 -7.45
CA ARG A 212 13.24 11.85 -7.09
C ARG A 212 12.35 13.05 -7.37
N ASN A 213 11.63 13.05 -8.49
CA ASN A 213 10.71 14.13 -8.83
C ASN A 213 9.49 14.15 -7.90
N MET A 214 8.89 13.00 -7.61
CA MET A 214 7.75 12.90 -6.69
C MET A 214 8.12 13.30 -5.25
N ARG A 215 9.31 12.95 -4.78
CA ARG A 215 9.82 13.35 -3.46
C ARG A 215 9.91 14.87 -3.28
N LYS A 216 10.03 15.66 -4.35
CA LYS A 216 10.01 17.13 -4.27
C LYS A 216 8.63 17.66 -3.91
N LEU A 217 7.56 16.93 -4.23
CA LEU A 217 6.18 17.34 -4.12
C LEU A 217 5.48 16.74 -2.89
N ALA A 218 5.71 15.45 -2.61
CA ALA A 218 4.99 14.66 -1.62
C ALA A 218 5.87 14.20 -0.45
N ASP A 219 5.22 13.71 0.61
CA ASP A 219 5.90 13.20 1.81
C ASP A 219 6.37 11.75 1.64
N GLY A 220 5.86 11.05 0.64
CA GLY A 220 6.30 9.71 0.27
C GLY A 220 5.89 9.33 -1.15
N VAL A 221 6.57 8.31 -1.67
CA VAL A 221 6.36 7.80 -3.03
C VAL A 221 6.04 6.32 -2.97
N ILE A 222 4.94 5.93 -3.59
CA ILE A 222 4.48 4.54 -3.65
C ILE A 222 4.84 3.94 -5.01
N VAL A 223 5.59 2.83 -4.98
CA VAL A 223 6.00 2.09 -6.17
C VAL A 223 5.41 0.69 -6.10
N GLY A 224 4.46 0.40 -6.99
CA GLY A 224 3.80 -0.89 -7.08
C GLY A 224 4.36 -1.78 -8.18
N THR A 225 3.90 -1.58 -9.41
CA THR A 225 4.17 -2.43 -10.57
C THR A 225 5.63 -2.79 -10.77
N ASN A 226 6.55 -1.82 -10.59
CA ASN A 226 7.97 -2.08 -10.82
C ASN A 226 8.62 -2.88 -9.68
N ILE A 227 8.13 -2.74 -8.46
CA ILE A 227 8.55 -3.63 -7.36
C ILE A 227 8.05 -5.06 -7.63
N VAL A 228 6.78 -5.24 -8.02
CA VAL A 228 6.23 -6.58 -8.34
C VAL A 228 7.04 -7.26 -9.46
N LYS A 229 7.48 -6.51 -10.48
CA LYS A 229 8.35 -7.06 -11.55
C LYS A 229 9.67 -7.63 -11.03
N LEU A 230 10.26 -7.06 -9.98
CA LEU A 230 11.52 -7.56 -9.41
C LEU A 230 11.38 -8.98 -8.88
N PHE A 231 10.20 -9.33 -8.34
CA PHE A 231 9.93 -10.65 -7.80
C PHE A 231 9.94 -11.77 -8.86
N ALA A 232 9.77 -11.42 -10.15
CA ALA A 232 9.89 -12.38 -11.25
C ALA A 232 11.29 -13.01 -11.36
N SER A 233 12.33 -12.39 -10.78
CA SER A 233 13.69 -12.96 -10.72
C SER A 233 13.78 -14.21 -9.84
N ASN A 234 12.84 -14.40 -8.93
CA ASN A 234 12.84 -15.50 -7.94
C ASN A 234 14.14 -15.56 -7.08
N ASP A 235 14.80 -14.42 -6.90
CA ASP A 235 16.05 -14.25 -6.16
C ASP A 235 15.98 -13.01 -5.26
N VAL A 236 16.00 -13.22 -3.94
CA VAL A 236 15.85 -12.13 -2.96
C VAL A 236 17.00 -11.13 -3.01
N ASN A 237 18.23 -11.54 -3.36
CA ASN A 237 19.34 -10.59 -3.50
C ASN A 237 19.11 -9.64 -4.69
N GLN A 238 18.62 -10.17 -5.81
CA GLN A 238 18.27 -9.35 -6.97
C GLN A 238 17.08 -8.43 -6.67
N ILE A 239 16.09 -8.92 -5.92
CA ILE A 239 14.95 -8.10 -5.50
C ILE A 239 15.42 -6.94 -4.62
N LEU A 240 16.20 -7.20 -3.58
CA LEU A 240 16.72 -6.16 -2.68
C LEU A 240 17.57 -5.15 -3.45
N LYS A 241 18.45 -5.60 -4.34
CA LYS A 241 19.24 -4.72 -5.19
C LYS A 241 18.37 -3.82 -6.06
N GLY A 242 17.36 -4.38 -6.72
CA GLY A 242 16.42 -3.60 -7.54
C GLY A 242 15.60 -2.60 -6.74
N VAL A 243 15.23 -2.94 -5.50
CA VAL A 243 14.58 -2.01 -4.57
C VAL A 243 15.49 -0.81 -4.27
N GLU A 244 16.78 -1.05 -3.97
CA GLU A 244 17.74 0.02 -3.72
C GLU A 244 17.91 0.92 -4.96
N GLU A 245 18.03 0.34 -6.15
CA GLU A 245 18.15 1.09 -7.42
C GLU A 245 16.93 1.99 -7.68
N ILE A 246 15.71 1.54 -7.33
CA ILE A 246 14.48 2.33 -7.47
C ILE A 246 14.43 3.48 -6.46
N PHE A 247 14.83 3.23 -5.20
CA PHE A 247 14.69 4.20 -4.12
C PHE A 247 15.99 4.97 -3.78
N GLU A 248 17.06 4.77 -4.52
CA GLU A 248 18.34 5.48 -4.35
C GLU A 248 18.13 7.00 -4.27
N LYS A 249 18.87 7.65 -3.36
CA LYS A 249 18.74 9.10 -3.09
C LYS A 249 19.55 9.95 -4.07
#